data_ab7810ee73fc2a88ab47518a8a9ffdac
#
_entry.id   ab7810ee73fc2a88ab47518a8a9ffdac
#
_cell.length_a   1.000
_cell.length_b   1.000
_cell.length_c   1.000
_cell.angle_alpha   90.00
_cell.angle_beta   90.00
_cell.angle_gamma   90.00
#
_symmetry.space_group_name_H-M   'P 1'
#
loop_
_entity.id
_entity.type
_entity.pdbx_description
1 polymer ?
#
loop_
_entity_poly.entity_id
_entity_poly.type
_entity_poly.pdbx_seq_one_letter_code
_entity_poly.pdbx_strand_id
1 'polypeptide(L)'
;MERYGALTLFRSDREQKLDAATAQEIQAVLAGRFGCIEKADMVRGPGKVRPQDRQRRIDELVNLLSSVECVVTDRLHGMILCAVTGTPCVALGNGYHKVQSCGEWLKDLGYIRFIQDIGELDEAIDSVCSCSTRYYPEPAMQSRFGELLQYIEDVRTDCGESEY
;
A
#
# COMPACT_ATOMS: atom_id res chain seq x y z
N MET A 1 -5.50 -1.21 -17.84
CA MET A 1 -6.59 -1.94 -17.15
C MET A 1 -7.49 -0.89 -16.54
N GLU A 2 -8.79 -0.95 -16.79
CA GLU A 2 -9.76 -0.03 -16.20
C GLU A 2 -9.88 -0.37 -14.71
N ARG A 3 -9.83 0.65 -13.85
CA ARG A 3 -9.95 0.50 -12.40
C ARG A 3 -11.39 0.75 -12.00
N TYR A 4 -11.86 0.09 -10.96
CA TYR A 4 -13.24 0.13 -10.55
C TYR A 4 -13.40 0.10 -9.03
N GLY A 5 -14.19 1.01 -8.48
CA GLY A 5 -14.54 1.05 -7.07
C GLY A 5 -13.38 1.38 -6.12
N ALA A 6 -13.60 1.19 -4.85
CA ALA A 6 -12.60 1.43 -3.81
C ALA A 6 -12.37 0.19 -2.94
N LEU A 7 -11.20 0.14 -2.29
CA LEU A 7 -10.82 -0.95 -1.38
C LEU A 7 -10.48 -0.37 0.00
N THR A 8 -11.05 -0.95 1.05
CA THR A 8 -10.56 -0.76 2.41
C THR A 8 -9.69 -1.94 2.82
N LEU A 9 -8.46 -1.65 3.24
CA LEU A 9 -7.47 -2.65 3.63
C LEU A 9 -7.03 -2.40 5.08
N PHE A 10 -7.90 -2.76 6.03
CA PHE A 10 -7.70 -2.50 7.45
C PHE A 10 -7.23 -3.73 8.21
N ARG A 11 -6.58 -3.44 9.35
CA ARG A 11 -6.19 -4.48 10.31
C ARG A 11 -7.40 -5.06 11.01
N SER A 12 -7.39 -6.38 11.18
CA SER A 12 -8.36 -7.11 12.00
C SER A 12 -7.70 -7.84 13.18
N ASP A 13 -6.40 -7.59 13.41
CA ASP A 13 -5.61 -8.22 14.46
C ASP A 13 -5.60 -7.38 15.76
N ARG A 14 -4.90 -7.89 16.80
CA ARG A 14 -4.83 -7.24 18.12
C ARG A 14 -4.20 -5.83 18.11
N GLU A 15 -3.54 -5.45 17.03
CA GLU A 15 -2.94 -4.12 16.86
C GLU A 15 -3.90 -3.14 16.15
N GLN A 16 -5.14 -3.56 15.88
CA GLN A 16 -6.16 -2.69 15.32
C GLN A 16 -6.42 -1.51 16.26
N LYS A 17 -6.26 -0.30 15.76
CA LYS A 17 -6.55 0.95 16.49
C LYS A 17 -7.74 1.70 15.90
N LEU A 18 -8.08 1.42 14.64
CA LEU A 18 -9.23 1.99 13.99
C LEU A 18 -10.49 1.44 14.64
N ASP A 19 -11.29 2.30 15.25
CA ASP A 19 -12.57 1.91 15.82
C ASP A 19 -13.63 1.66 14.73
N ALA A 20 -14.68 0.96 15.13
CA ALA A 20 -15.74 0.56 14.19
C ALA A 20 -16.52 1.75 13.62
N ALA A 21 -16.67 2.83 14.38
CA ALA A 21 -17.40 4.01 13.93
C ALA A 21 -16.61 4.74 12.85
N THR A 22 -15.33 4.97 13.07
CA THR A 22 -14.43 5.57 12.09
C THR A 22 -14.32 4.70 10.82
N ALA A 23 -14.24 3.37 10.97
CA ALA A 23 -14.23 2.48 9.82
C ALA A 23 -15.53 2.55 9.00
N GLN A 24 -16.70 2.72 9.66
CA GLN A 24 -17.97 2.91 8.98
C GLN A 24 -18.06 4.26 8.28
N GLU A 25 -17.55 5.33 8.89
CA GLU A 25 -17.48 6.65 8.30
C GLU A 25 -16.67 6.64 7.00
N ILE A 26 -15.46 6.06 7.03
CA ILE A 26 -14.63 5.88 5.84
C ILE A 26 -15.38 5.14 4.73
N GLN A 27 -16.07 4.06 5.08
CA GLN A 27 -16.84 3.28 4.12
C GLN A 27 -18.00 4.07 3.52
N ALA A 28 -18.67 4.91 4.32
CA ALA A 28 -19.75 5.76 3.84
C ALA A 28 -19.24 6.80 2.83
N VAL A 29 -18.10 7.44 3.11
CA VAL A 29 -17.42 8.37 2.20
C VAL A 29 -17.06 7.68 0.89
N LEU A 30 -16.42 6.52 0.95
CA LEU A 30 -16.03 5.76 -0.24
C LEU A 30 -17.23 5.28 -1.06
N ALA A 31 -18.32 4.84 -0.40
CA ALA A 31 -19.54 4.40 -1.07
C ALA A 31 -20.19 5.53 -1.87
N GLY A 32 -20.22 6.74 -1.30
CA GLY A 32 -20.74 7.91 -1.98
C GLY A 32 -19.94 8.32 -3.23
N ARG A 33 -18.63 8.01 -3.25
CA ARG A 33 -17.72 8.41 -4.34
C ARG A 33 -17.54 7.35 -5.43
N PHE A 34 -17.41 6.10 -5.04
CA PHE A 34 -16.98 5.01 -5.95
C PHE A 34 -18.08 3.98 -6.24
N GLY A 35 -19.22 4.06 -5.54
CA GLY A 35 -20.37 3.17 -5.75
C GLY A 35 -20.15 1.72 -5.30
N CYS A 36 -18.96 1.18 -5.43
CA CYS A 36 -18.59 -0.16 -4.98
C CYS A 36 -17.39 -0.11 -4.03
N ILE A 37 -17.47 -0.85 -2.92
CA ILE A 37 -16.39 -0.94 -1.96
C ILE A 37 -16.09 -2.41 -1.66
N GLU A 38 -14.85 -2.80 -1.86
CA GLU A 38 -14.34 -4.07 -1.39
C GLU A 38 -13.67 -3.90 -0.02
N LYS A 39 -13.67 -4.98 0.76
CA LYS A 39 -12.99 -5.07 2.05
C LYS A 39 -12.02 -6.23 2.00
N ALA A 40 -10.77 -5.98 2.33
CA ALA A 40 -9.78 -7.03 2.45
C ALA A 40 -8.93 -6.84 3.71
N ASP A 41 -8.29 -7.92 4.14
CA ASP A 41 -7.22 -7.91 5.12
C ASP A 41 -6.02 -8.65 4.51
N MET A 42 -4.82 -8.17 4.78
CA MET A 42 -3.58 -8.83 4.36
C MET A 42 -3.37 -10.15 5.10
N VAL A 43 -3.94 -10.30 6.31
CA VAL A 43 -3.89 -11.53 7.09
C VAL A 43 -5.13 -12.37 6.77
N ARG A 44 -5.01 -13.32 5.86
CA ARG A 44 -6.09 -14.25 5.51
C ARG A 44 -5.93 -15.56 6.28
N GLY A 45 -6.72 -15.73 7.32
CA GLY A 45 -6.90 -16.99 8.06
C GLY A 45 -5.78 -17.36 9.03
N PRO A 46 -6.04 -18.33 9.91
CA PRO A 46 -5.04 -18.84 10.83
C PRO A 46 -4.04 -19.75 10.09
N GLY A 47 -2.77 -19.49 10.28
CA GLY A 47 -1.69 -20.37 9.84
C GLY A 47 -0.66 -19.74 8.91
N LYS A 48 0.46 -20.44 8.78
CA LYS A 48 1.56 -20.03 7.90
C LYS A 48 1.21 -20.36 6.45
N VAL A 49 1.43 -19.39 5.56
CA VAL A 49 1.32 -19.61 4.11
C VAL A 49 2.39 -20.60 3.69
N ARG A 50 2.00 -21.69 3.03
CA ARG A 50 2.93 -22.67 2.48
C ARG A 50 3.80 -22.00 1.41
N PRO A 51 5.08 -22.34 1.30
CA PRO A 51 6.00 -21.72 0.33
C PRO A 51 5.45 -21.69 -1.10
N GLN A 52 4.84 -22.78 -1.55
CA GLN A 52 4.26 -22.90 -2.88
C GLN A 52 3.05 -21.98 -3.15
N ASP A 53 2.37 -21.51 -2.11
CA ASP A 53 1.19 -20.65 -2.22
C ASP A 53 1.55 -19.15 -2.15
N ARG A 54 2.80 -18.80 -1.81
CA ARG A 54 3.21 -17.41 -1.55
C ARG A 54 3.07 -16.54 -2.80
N GLN A 55 3.61 -17.01 -3.92
CA GLN A 55 3.56 -16.24 -5.18
C GLN A 55 2.13 -15.98 -5.59
N ARG A 56 1.28 -17.00 -5.64
CA ARG A 56 -0.13 -16.86 -5.98
C ARG A 56 -0.85 -15.84 -5.09
N ARG A 57 -0.56 -15.83 -3.79
CA ARG A 57 -1.18 -14.84 -2.87
C ARG A 57 -0.70 -13.42 -3.09
N ILE A 58 0.57 -13.23 -3.44
CA ILE A 58 1.09 -11.93 -3.83
C ILE A 58 0.42 -11.45 -5.11
N ASP A 59 0.32 -12.31 -6.11
CA ASP A 59 -0.31 -12.00 -7.40
C ASP A 59 -1.79 -11.63 -7.22
N GLU A 60 -2.54 -12.39 -6.40
CA GLU A 60 -3.93 -12.09 -6.05
C GLU A 60 -4.07 -10.69 -5.42
N LEU A 61 -3.20 -10.34 -4.47
CA LEU A 61 -3.22 -9.04 -3.81
C LEU A 61 -2.81 -7.90 -4.76
N VAL A 62 -1.77 -8.09 -5.55
CA VAL A 62 -1.33 -7.11 -6.56
C VAL A 62 -2.43 -6.87 -7.58
N ASN A 63 -3.09 -7.94 -8.07
CA ASN A 63 -4.21 -7.82 -9.00
C ASN A 63 -5.38 -7.07 -8.37
N LEU A 64 -5.73 -7.37 -7.12
CA LEU A 64 -6.78 -6.67 -6.39
C LEU A 64 -6.47 -5.18 -6.26
N LEU A 65 -5.26 -4.82 -5.80
CA LEU A 65 -4.84 -3.43 -5.67
C LEU A 65 -4.83 -2.70 -7.02
N SER A 66 -4.41 -3.39 -8.09
CA SER A 66 -4.35 -2.80 -9.44
C SER A 66 -5.73 -2.62 -10.08
N SER A 67 -6.76 -3.29 -9.57
CA SER A 67 -8.12 -3.25 -10.13
C SER A 67 -8.99 -2.14 -9.56
N VAL A 68 -8.62 -1.52 -8.44
CA VAL A 68 -9.43 -0.50 -7.76
C VAL A 68 -8.94 0.92 -8.06
N GLU A 69 -9.85 1.89 -7.98
CA GLU A 69 -9.57 3.30 -8.23
C GLU A 69 -8.87 3.97 -7.05
N CYS A 70 -9.21 3.54 -5.82
CA CYS A 70 -8.64 4.09 -4.59
C CYS A 70 -8.56 3.04 -3.49
N VAL A 71 -7.50 3.10 -2.69
CA VAL A 71 -7.33 2.28 -1.49
C VAL A 71 -7.25 3.17 -0.26
N VAL A 72 -7.98 2.81 0.80
CA VAL A 72 -7.79 3.40 2.14
C VAL A 72 -7.27 2.32 3.08
N THR A 73 -6.13 2.57 3.74
CA THR A 73 -5.45 1.54 4.53
C THR A 73 -4.80 2.10 5.79
N ASP A 74 -4.82 1.33 6.88
CA ASP A 74 -4.01 1.53 8.08
C ASP A 74 -2.77 0.61 8.12
N ARG A 75 -2.52 -0.11 7.00
CA ARG A 75 -1.44 -1.08 6.86
C ARG A 75 -0.25 -0.49 6.09
N LEU A 76 0.93 -0.52 6.72
CA LEU A 76 2.19 -0.10 6.09
C LEU A 76 2.44 -0.81 4.75
N HIS A 77 2.36 -2.15 4.74
CA HIS A 77 2.60 -2.91 3.50
C HIS A 77 1.51 -2.67 2.44
N GLY A 78 0.28 -2.37 2.87
CA GLY A 78 -0.80 -1.95 1.95
C GLY A 78 -0.41 -0.68 1.20
N MET A 79 0.05 0.35 1.92
CA MET A 79 0.54 1.59 1.32
C MET A 79 1.73 1.37 0.37
N ILE A 80 2.72 0.57 0.79
CA ILE A 80 3.90 0.25 -0.05
C ILE A 80 3.47 -0.47 -1.34
N LEU A 81 2.58 -1.45 -1.25
CA LEU A 81 2.10 -2.16 -2.43
C LEU A 81 1.29 -1.25 -3.36
N CYS A 82 0.50 -0.30 -2.82
CA CYS A 82 -0.16 0.72 -3.63
C CYS A 82 0.86 1.61 -4.36
N ALA A 83 1.95 1.98 -3.70
CA ALA A 83 3.02 2.74 -4.33
C ALA A 83 3.63 1.97 -5.51
N VAL A 84 3.90 0.68 -5.34
CA VAL A 84 4.50 -0.18 -6.40
C VAL A 84 3.52 -0.44 -7.56
N THR A 85 2.23 -0.59 -7.27
CA THR A 85 1.20 -0.88 -8.29
C THR A 85 0.64 0.38 -8.97
N GLY A 86 1.08 1.58 -8.55
CA GLY A 86 0.54 2.85 -9.04
C GLY A 86 -0.94 3.04 -8.66
N THR A 87 -1.36 2.51 -7.51
CA THR A 87 -2.75 2.61 -7.07
C THR A 87 -2.92 3.79 -6.13
N PRO A 88 -3.86 4.71 -6.38
CA PRO A 88 -4.17 5.81 -5.49
C PRO A 88 -4.45 5.30 -4.08
N CYS A 89 -3.79 5.88 -3.08
CA CYS A 89 -3.87 5.37 -1.72
C CYS A 89 -3.88 6.49 -0.69
N VAL A 90 -4.84 6.42 0.23
CA VAL A 90 -4.84 7.19 1.47
C VAL A 90 -4.47 6.25 2.62
N ALA A 91 -3.33 6.52 3.25
CA ALA A 91 -2.85 5.77 4.40
C ALA A 91 -3.19 6.50 5.71
N LEU A 92 -3.76 5.77 6.66
CA LEU A 92 -4.19 6.32 7.94
C LEU A 92 -3.10 6.17 8.99
N GLY A 93 -2.93 7.20 9.82
CA GLY A 93 -2.11 7.14 11.01
C GLY A 93 -2.72 6.18 12.04
N ASN A 94 -1.92 5.21 12.46
CA ASN A 94 -2.31 4.24 13.49
C ASN A 94 -1.51 4.40 14.79
N GLY A 95 -0.87 5.57 14.98
CA GLY A 95 -0.01 5.85 16.14
C GLY A 95 1.32 5.08 16.15
N TYR A 96 1.64 4.33 15.10
CA TYR A 96 2.95 3.74 14.89
C TYR A 96 3.79 4.64 13.97
N HIS A 97 4.94 5.09 14.44
CA HIS A 97 5.89 5.90 13.66
C HIS A 97 6.29 5.26 12.32
N LYS A 98 6.15 3.94 12.19
CA LYS A 98 6.53 3.22 10.96
C LYS A 98 5.73 3.64 9.74
N VAL A 99 4.40 3.79 9.86
CA VAL A 99 3.54 4.21 8.72
C VAL A 99 3.85 5.65 8.35
N GLN A 100 4.01 6.52 9.36
CA GLN A 100 4.36 7.91 9.15
C GLN A 100 5.73 8.06 8.48
N SER A 101 6.77 7.39 9.00
CA SER A 101 8.14 7.47 8.43
C SER A 101 8.18 6.96 6.99
N CYS A 102 7.47 5.87 6.68
CA CYS A 102 7.36 5.40 5.30
C CYS A 102 6.52 6.32 4.42
N GLY A 103 5.48 6.97 4.98
CA GLY A 103 4.70 8.00 4.29
C GLY A 103 5.57 9.16 3.83
N GLU A 104 6.54 9.60 4.67
CA GLU A 104 7.49 10.64 4.29
C GLU A 104 8.40 10.23 3.12
N TRP A 105 8.75 8.94 3.02
CA TRP A 105 9.52 8.41 1.90
C TRP A 105 8.74 8.40 0.58
N LEU A 106 7.41 8.27 0.69
CA LEU A 106 6.50 8.18 -0.45
C LEU A 106 5.80 9.50 -0.77
N LYS A 107 6.08 10.59 -0.03
CA LYS A 107 5.39 11.88 -0.17
C LYS A 107 5.49 12.52 -1.55
N ASP A 108 6.55 12.19 -2.30
CA ASP A 108 6.76 12.70 -3.66
C ASP A 108 5.90 11.94 -4.69
N LEU A 109 5.23 10.86 -4.28
CA LEU A 109 4.28 10.14 -5.11
C LEU A 109 2.89 10.80 -4.96
N GLY A 110 2.48 11.60 -5.91
CA GLY A 110 1.21 12.35 -5.84
C GLY A 110 -0.05 11.49 -5.69
N TYR A 111 0.05 10.17 -5.88
CA TYR A 111 -1.04 9.20 -5.71
C TYR A 111 -0.99 8.46 -4.36
N ILE A 112 -0.07 8.83 -3.44
CA ILE A 112 0.00 8.31 -2.08
C ILE A 112 -0.09 9.48 -1.11
N ARG A 113 -1.06 9.46 -0.19
CA ARG A 113 -1.20 10.47 0.86
C ARG A 113 -1.37 9.81 2.23
N PHE A 114 -0.61 10.30 3.20
CA PHE A 114 -0.76 9.92 4.59
C PHE A 114 -1.56 10.99 5.33
N ILE A 115 -2.58 10.58 6.08
CA ILE A 115 -3.39 11.47 6.93
C ILE A 115 -3.41 10.96 8.38
N GLN A 116 -3.53 11.88 9.31
CA GLN A 116 -3.69 11.58 10.73
C GLN A 116 -5.12 11.81 11.22
N ASP A 117 -5.79 12.76 10.61
CA ASP A 117 -7.17 13.12 10.92
C ASP A 117 -8.10 12.63 9.80
N ILE A 118 -9.18 11.95 10.20
CA ILE A 118 -10.18 11.46 9.26
C ILE A 118 -10.91 12.62 8.55
N GLY A 119 -10.95 13.79 9.15
CA GLY A 119 -11.49 15.00 8.52
C GLY A 119 -10.77 15.41 7.23
N GLU A 120 -9.54 14.92 7.02
CA GLU A 120 -8.76 15.16 5.79
C GLU A 120 -9.10 14.16 4.67
N LEU A 121 -9.94 13.12 4.93
CA LEU A 121 -10.12 11.99 4.04
C LEU A 121 -10.63 12.41 2.65
N ASP A 122 -11.64 13.25 2.59
CA ASP A 122 -12.25 13.69 1.33
C ASP A 122 -11.24 14.40 0.43
N GLU A 123 -10.51 15.38 1.00
CA GLU A 123 -9.47 16.11 0.28
C GLU A 123 -8.31 15.19 -0.14
N ALA A 124 -7.95 14.24 0.74
CA ALA A 124 -6.89 13.27 0.44
C ALA A 124 -7.26 12.37 -0.74
N ILE A 125 -8.52 11.89 -0.79
CA ILE A 125 -9.03 11.07 -1.91
C ILE A 125 -8.99 11.89 -3.21
N ASP A 126 -9.47 13.12 -3.20
CA ASP A 126 -9.44 14.00 -4.38
C ASP A 126 -8.00 14.20 -4.88
N SER A 127 -7.08 14.46 -3.96
CA SER A 127 -5.67 14.64 -4.27
C SER A 127 -5.05 13.40 -4.95
N VAL A 128 -5.20 12.21 -4.34
CA VAL A 128 -4.56 10.99 -4.87
C VAL A 128 -5.21 10.50 -6.16
N CYS A 129 -6.52 10.66 -6.29
CA CYS A 129 -7.26 10.22 -7.48
C CYS A 129 -7.05 11.13 -8.69
N SER A 130 -6.81 12.43 -8.48
CA SER A 130 -6.50 13.40 -9.55
C SER A 130 -5.09 13.25 -10.11
N CYS A 131 -4.21 12.52 -9.44
CA CYS A 131 -2.84 12.32 -9.89
C CYS A 131 -2.81 11.52 -11.21
N SER A 132 -2.27 12.12 -12.26
CA SER A 132 -2.15 11.50 -13.59
C SER A 132 -0.94 10.57 -13.71
N THR A 133 0.12 10.85 -12.95
CA THR A 133 1.36 10.08 -12.97
C THR A 133 1.37 9.08 -11.82
N ARG A 134 1.21 7.81 -12.14
CA ARG A 134 1.00 6.73 -11.16
C ARG A 134 2.00 5.60 -11.39
N TYR A 135 3.28 5.90 -11.21
CA TYR A 135 4.32 4.87 -11.22
C TYR A 135 5.40 5.21 -10.19
N TYR A 136 6.03 4.20 -9.64
CA TYR A 136 7.18 4.38 -8.76
C TYR A 136 8.40 4.72 -9.63
N PRO A 137 9.00 5.91 -9.51
CA PRO A 137 10.09 6.32 -10.39
C PRO A 137 11.37 5.55 -10.07
N GLU A 138 11.81 4.72 -11.01
CA GLU A 138 13.06 3.96 -10.91
C GLU A 138 14.30 4.82 -10.62
N PRO A 139 14.45 6.03 -11.20
CA PRO A 139 15.55 6.92 -10.84
C PRO A 139 15.60 7.34 -9.37
N ALA A 140 14.44 7.47 -8.72
CA ALA A 140 14.37 7.78 -7.29
C ALA A 140 14.84 6.59 -6.42
N MET A 141 14.58 5.36 -6.86
CA MET A 141 15.12 4.15 -6.23
C MET A 141 16.65 4.09 -6.36
N GLN A 142 17.18 4.29 -7.55
CA GLN A 142 18.62 4.30 -7.79
C GLN A 142 19.33 5.39 -7.00
N SER A 143 18.77 6.59 -6.93
CA SER A 143 19.32 7.69 -6.14
C SER A 143 19.39 7.40 -4.64
N ARG A 144 18.40 6.68 -4.08
CA ARG A 144 18.31 6.40 -2.64
C ARG A 144 19.00 5.11 -2.21
N PHE A 145 19.06 4.13 -3.09
CA PHE A 145 19.52 2.77 -2.78
C PHE A 145 20.65 2.30 -3.71
N GLY A 146 21.14 3.13 -4.62
CA GLY A 146 22.13 2.75 -5.61
C GLY A 146 23.40 2.18 -4.97
N GLU A 147 23.93 2.82 -3.93
CA GLU A 147 25.10 2.32 -3.18
C GLU A 147 24.84 0.97 -2.52
N LEU A 148 23.65 0.78 -1.95
CA LEU A 148 23.25 -0.50 -1.33
C LEU A 148 23.07 -1.59 -2.39
N LEU A 149 22.45 -1.28 -3.51
CA LEU A 149 22.28 -2.23 -4.62
C LEU A 149 23.65 -2.64 -5.19
N GLN A 150 24.54 -1.69 -5.38
CA GLN A 150 25.92 -1.96 -5.83
C GLN A 150 26.66 -2.85 -4.83
N TYR A 151 26.58 -2.54 -3.53
CA TYR A 151 27.17 -3.37 -2.48
C TYR A 151 26.63 -4.82 -2.49
N ILE A 152 25.32 -4.99 -2.69
CA ILE A 152 24.70 -6.32 -2.78
C ILE A 152 25.21 -7.09 -4.01
N GLU A 153 25.35 -6.42 -5.15
CA GLU A 153 25.90 -7.01 -6.37
C GLU A 153 27.37 -7.39 -6.21
N ASP A 154 28.18 -6.53 -5.60
CA ASP A 154 29.59 -6.78 -5.33
C ASP A 154 29.77 -7.99 -4.40
N VAL A 155 28.99 -8.08 -3.31
CA VAL A 155 29.01 -9.24 -2.39
C VAL A 155 28.56 -10.52 -3.08
N ARG A 156 27.59 -10.47 -4.00
CA ARG A 156 27.17 -11.65 -4.77
C ARG A 156 28.25 -12.15 -5.72
N THR A 157 29.00 -11.24 -6.35
CA THR A 157 30.13 -11.58 -7.22
C THR A 157 31.33 -12.12 -6.45
N ASP A 158 31.62 -11.55 -5.26
CA ASP A 158 32.73 -12.01 -4.42
C ASP A 158 32.46 -13.37 -3.74
N CYS A 159 31.19 -13.68 -3.45
CA CYS A 159 30.81 -14.97 -2.87
C CYS A 159 30.87 -16.14 -3.84
N GLY A 160 31.27 -15.90 -5.09
CA GLY A 160 31.51 -16.92 -6.12
C GLY A 160 30.32 -17.86 -6.26
N GLU A 161 29.83 -18.08 -7.46
CA GLU A 161 28.86 -19.11 -7.81
C GLU A 161 29.23 -20.45 -7.14
N SER A 162 28.80 -20.63 -5.89
CA SER A 162 28.80 -21.93 -5.26
C SER A 162 27.49 -22.58 -5.67
N GLU A 163 27.56 -23.37 -6.72
CA GLU A 163 26.49 -24.27 -7.17
C GLU A 163 25.89 -25.01 -5.98
N TYR A 164 24.59 -24.84 -5.80
CA TYR A 164 23.73 -25.80 -5.15
C TYR A 164 22.53 -26.11 -6.05
#